data_dc494f3b19d2a4dba3dd3a595a5598e7
#
_entry.id   dc494f3b19d2a4dba3dd3a595a5598e7
#
_cell.length_a   1.000
_cell.length_b   1.000
_cell.length_c   1.000
_cell.angle_alpha   90.00
_cell.angle_beta   90.00
_cell.angle_gamma   90.00
#
_symmetry.space_group_name_H-M   'P 1'
#
loop_
_entity.id
_entity.type
_entity.pdbx_description
1 polymer ?
#
loop_
_entity_poly.entity_id
_entity_poly.type
_entity_poly.pdbx_seq_one_letter_code
_entity_poly.pdbx_strand_id
1 'polypeptide(L)'
;MRAAAFPLGAEATLAQLETDPHPVLARLREHEPISWSPALDGWLVTRRDLALQVMRDPETFTVDDVRFSTGQVVGPSMLTLDGQAHRRHRAPFAGPFRLDAVRERFTEPVAAEADRLIDAIAPAGEAELRRELAGPLAAAVVTVALGLEAAGTAEVLGWYDAIVASVTEITAGGAPTEAGRRGFEALRAAMEPALAREPEASLVAAAAGDAGGLARGEVVSNAAVLLFGGIETTEGMIANAVAHLLARPDQLAAVRAEPALLVNAIEESLRLEPAAAVIDRYATRDVELAGAPIVGGDLVIVSIAGANRDPAVFAEPDAFDVRRANAKLHAAFAAGPHVCIGMHLARLEAHTAVARLLERLEDLRLDPAHQPAPRGLVFRKPDTVRVCWTPPAPAA
;
A
#
# COMPACT_ATOMS: atom_id res chain seq x y z
N MET A 1 -20.58 24.63 12.46
CA MET A 1 -20.91 23.94 13.73
C MET A 1 -19.94 22.79 14.03
N ARG A 2 -19.71 21.85 13.09
CA ARG A 2 -18.78 20.73 13.30
C ARG A 2 -17.36 21.18 13.70
N ALA A 3 -16.74 22.12 12.97
CA ALA A 3 -15.39 22.63 13.28
C ALA A 3 -15.27 23.26 14.68
N ALA A 4 -16.34 23.87 15.20
CA ALA A 4 -16.34 24.42 16.54
C ALA A 4 -16.46 23.35 17.64
N ALA A 5 -17.07 22.22 17.33
CA ALA A 5 -17.20 21.10 18.25
C ALA A 5 -15.93 20.19 18.26
N PHE A 6 -15.14 20.24 17.19
CA PHE A 6 -13.92 19.47 17.00
C PHE A 6 -12.75 20.37 16.62
N PRO A 7 -12.27 21.21 17.57
CA PRO A 7 -11.30 22.26 17.28
C PRO A 7 -9.93 21.70 16.84
N LEU A 8 -9.46 20.56 17.38
CA LEU A 8 -8.18 20.00 17.01
C LEU A 8 -8.16 19.49 15.57
N GLY A 9 -9.25 18.83 15.12
CA GLY A 9 -9.37 18.43 13.74
C GLY A 9 -9.55 19.60 12.78
N ALA A 10 -10.21 20.69 13.26
CA ALA A 10 -10.37 21.89 12.47
C ALA A 10 -9.06 22.68 12.29
N GLU A 11 -8.12 22.56 13.22
CA GLU A 11 -6.78 23.15 13.13
C GLU A 11 -5.80 22.35 12.26
N ALA A 12 -6.09 21.06 12.03
CA ALA A 12 -5.24 20.19 11.23
C ALA A 12 -5.23 20.63 9.77
N THR A 13 -4.05 20.94 9.24
CA THR A 13 -3.90 21.36 7.84
C THR A 13 -3.50 20.17 6.95
N LEU A 14 -3.86 20.23 5.67
CA LEU A 14 -3.44 19.23 4.69
C LEU A 14 -1.91 19.12 4.63
N ALA A 15 -1.19 20.23 4.65
CA ALA A 15 0.27 20.27 4.63
C ALA A 15 0.91 19.53 5.83
N GLN A 16 0.32 19.64 7.03
CA GLN A 16 0.79 18.87 8.20
C GLN A 16 0.53 17.37 8.01
N LEU A 17 -0.68 17.01 7.52
CA LEU A 17 -1.06 15.61 7.30
C LEU A 17 -0.22 14.94 6.20
N GLU A 18 0.22 15.69 5.19
CA GLU A 18 1.08 15.20 4.11
C GLU A 18 2.56 15.13 4.48
N THR A 19 3.06 16.09 5.26
CA THR A 19 4.49 16.20 5.56
C THR A 19 4.89 15.37 6.76
N ASP A 20 4.35 15.67 7.94
CA ASP A 20 4.55 14.94 9.21
C ASP A 20 3.23 14.90 9.99
N PRO A 21 2.39 13.88 9.76
CA PRO A 21 1.09 13.77 10.40
C PRO A 21 1.18 13.34 11.86
N HIS A 22 2.29 12.73 12.29
CA HIS A 22 2.35 12.01 13.56
C HIS A 22 2.07 12.88 14.79
N PRO A 23 2.59 14.11 14.92
CA PRO A 23 2.25 14.99 16.05
C PRO A 23 0.76 15.35 16.09
N VAL A 24 0.17 15.64 14.92
CA VAL A 24 -1.26 15.97 14.82
C VAL A 24 -2.11 14.75 15.16
N LEU A 25 -1.79 13.57 14.57
CA LEU A 25 -2.50 12.32 14.82
C LEU A 25 -2.41 11.87 16.29
N ALA A 26 -1.28 12.12 16.97
CA ALA A 26 -1.13 11.83 18.39
C ALA A 26 -2.09 12.66 19.24
N ARG A 27 -2.16 13.99 19.01
CA ARG A 27 -3.08 14.90 19.71
C ARG A 27 -4.54 14.51 19.45
N LEU A 28 -4.89 14.24 18.18
CA LEU A 28 -6.25 13.82 17.82
C LEU A 28 -6.62 12.50 18.50
N ARG A 29 -5.75 11.51 18.47
CA ARG A 29 -5.98 10.20 19.09
C ARG A 29 -6.26 10.31 20.58
N GLU A 30 -5.58 11.20 21.28
CA GLU A 30 -5.72 11.41 22.72
C GLU A 30 -7.00 12.17 23.09
N HIS A 31 -7.34 13.22 22.34
CA HIS A 31 -8.35 14.19 22.76
C HIS A 31 -9.60 14.21 21.86
N GLU A 32 -9.45 13.95 20.56
CA GLU A 32 -10.53 13.92 19.57
C GLU A 32 -10.35 12.72 18.64
N PRO A 33 -10.51 11.47 19.13
CA PRO A 33 -10.14 10.26 18.37
C PRO A 33 -10.95 10.05 17.09
N ILE A 34 -12.11 10.71 16.98
CA ILE A 34 -12.85 10.95 15.74
C ILE A 34 -13.08 12.45 15.65
N SER A 35 -12.54 13.06 14.64
CA SER A 35 -12.49 14.52 14.54
C SER A 35 -12.94 14.99 13.17
N TRP A 36 -13.74 16.08 13.11
CA TRP A 36 -14.08 16.71 11.84
C TRP A 36 -12.90 17.54 11.32
N SER A 37 -12.41 17.20 10.15
CA SER A 37 -11.33 17.93 9.47
C SER A 37 -11.87 18.68 8.24
N PRO A 38 -11.96 20.01 8.28
CA PRO A 38 -12.33 20.79 7.10
C PRO A 38 -11.33 20.65 5.94
N ALA A 39 -10.05 20.40 6.25
CA ALA A 39 -9.00 20.18 5.25
C ALA A 39 -9.24 18.91 4.41
N LEU A 40 -9.99 17.95 4.96
CA LEU A 40 -10.30 16.67 4.31
C LEU A 40 -11.79 16.59 3.92
N ASP A 41 -12.60 17.57 4.30
CA ASP A 41 -14.07 17.57 4.21
C ASP A 41 -14.67 16.23 4.73
N GLY A 42 -14.15 15.75 5.87
CA GLY A 42 -14.51 14.45 6.40
C GLY A 42 -14.12 14.24 7.87
N TRP A 43 -14.58 13.11 8.40
CA TRP A 43 -14.24 12.64 9.74
C TRP A 43 -12.94 11.85 9.72
N LEU A 44 -11.94 12.24 10.52
CA LEU A 44 -10.67 11.53 10.66
C LEU A 44 -10.68 10.65 11.90
N VAL A 45 -10.53 9.33 11.72
CA VAL A 45 -10.50 8.33 12.78
C VAL A 45 -9.06 7.95 13.07
N THR A 46 -8.57 8.22 14.29
CA THR A 46 -7.14 8.07 14.62
C THR A 46 -6.84 6.98 15.65
N ARG A 47 -7.83 6.58 16.49
CA ARG A 47 -7.65 5.54 17.50
C ARG A 47 -7.89 4.16 16.92
N ARG A 48 -7.05 3.18 17.29
CA ARG A 48 -7.01 1.86 16.66
C ARG A 48 -8.30 1.06 16.82
N ASP A 49 -8.91 1.04 17.97
CA ASP A 49 -10.16 0.32 18.21
C ASP A 49 -11.30 0.84 17.33
N LEU A 50 -11.42 2.17 17.20
CA LEU A 50 -12.41 2.84 16.35
C LEU A 50 -12.10 2.61 14.85
N ALA A 51 -10.83 2.65 14.46
CA ALA A 51 -10.38 2.33 13.11
C ALA A 51 -10.79 0.90 12.71
N LEU A 52 -10.57 -0.07 13.59
CA LEU A 52 -10.98 -1.45 13.37
C LEU A 52 -12.50 -1.62 13.33
N GLN A 53 -13.23 -0.86 14.16
CA GLN A 53 -14.70 -0.86 14.16
C GLN A 53 -15.24 -0.38 12.82
N VAL A 54 -14.76 0.78 12.33
CA VAL A 54 -15.17 1.33 11.03
C VAL A 54 -14.87 0.36 9.89
N MET A 55 -13.65 -0.22 9.85
CA MET A 55 -13.26 -1.15 8.79
C MET A 55 -14.04 -2.47 8.77
N ARG A 56 -14.59 -2.90 9.91
CA ARG A 56 -15.32 -4.17 10.06
C ARG A 56 -16.83 -4.04 9.89
N ASP A 57 -17.33 -2.83 9.77
CA ASP A 57 -18.76 -2.55 9.60
C ASP A 57 -19.04 -1.90 8.23
N PRO A 58 -19.02 -2.68 7.14
CA PRO A 58 -19.31 -2.16 5.80
C PRO A 58 -20.80 -1.80 5.60
N GLU A 59 -21.67 -2.24 6.50
CA GLU A 59 -23.09 -1.88 6.44
C GLU A 59 -23.32 -0.43 6.86
N THR A 60 -22.52 0.07 7.82
CA THR A 60 -22.56 1.47 8.28
C THR A 60 -21.52 2.34 7.55
N PHE A 61 -20.35 1.79 7.18
CA PHE A 61 -19.21 2.51 6.60
C PHE A 61 -18.77 1.84 5.30
N THR A 62 -19.39 2.22 4.19
CA THR A 62 -19.21 1.57 2.88
C THR A 62 -18.05 2.17 2.08
N VAL A 63 -17.52 1.39 1.15
CA VAL A 63 -16.68 1.87 0.02
C VAL A 63 -17.51 2.06 -1.25
N ASP A 64 -18.74 1.55 -1.29
CA ASP A 64 -19.63 1.63 -2.46
C ASP A 64 -20.31 3.00 -2.52
N ASP A 65 -19.54 3.99 -2.93
CA ASP A 65 -19.99 5.37 -3.11
C ASP A 65 -19.44 5.93 -4.44
N VAL A 66 -20.24 6.68 -5.14
CA VAL A 66 -19.89 7.26 -6.46
C VAL A 66 -18.70 8.22 -6.40
N ARG A 67 -18.38 8.74 -5.22
CA ARG A 67 -17.23 9.62 -4.97
C ARG A 67 -15.92 8.89 -4.81
N PHE A 68 -15.94 7.55 -4.67
CA PHE A 68 -14.72 6.77 -4.50
C PHE A 68 -13.83 6.90 -5.75
N SER A 69 -12.71 7.58 -5.62
CA SER A 69 -11.90 8.07 -6.76
C SER A 69 -11.43 6.94 -7.69
N THR A 70 -10.98 5.82 -7.14
CA THR A 70 -10.55 4.67 -7.94
C THR A 70 -11.69 4.11 -8.78
N GLY A 71 -12.92 4.04 -8.23
CA GLY A 71 -14.10 3.58 -8.95
C GLY A 71 -14.44 4.41 -10.17
N GLN A 72 -14.17 5.71 -10.12
CA GLN A 72 -14.41 6.63 -11.25
C GLN A 72 -13.43 6.38 -12.42
N VAL A 73 -12.28 5.78 -12.19
CA VAL A 73 -11.27 5.47 -13.23
C VAL A 73 -11.43 4.05 -13.78
N VAL A 74 -11.52 3.05 -12.88
CA VAL A 74 -11.45 1.64 -13.26
C VAL A 74 -12.81 0.92 -13.21
N GLY A 75 -13.84 1.59 -12.71
CA GLY A 75 -15.19 1.04 -12.57
C GLY A 75 -15.37 0.15 -11.33
N PRO A 76 -16.50 -0.58 -11.24
CA PRO A 76 -16.82 -1.46 -10.12
C PRO A 76 -15.79 -2.60 -9.97
N SER A 77 -15.34 -2.82 -8.74
CA SER A 77 -14.27 -3.79 -8.43
C SER A 77 -14.37 -4.29 -6.99
N MET A 78 -13.54 -5.26 -6.61
CA MET A 78 -13.43 -5.72 -5.22
C MET A 78 -12.98 -4.63 -4.23
N LEU A 79 -12.48 -3.49 -4.70
CA LEU A 79 -12.09 -2.35 -3.86
C LEU A 79 -13.25 -1.38 -3.63
N THR A 80 -14.17 -1.26 -4.59
CA THR A 80 -15.19 -0.21 -4.67
C THR A 80 -16.61 -0.72 -4.40
N LEU A 81 -16.77 -1.98 -4.09
CA LEU A 81 -18.05 -2.65 -3.85
C LEU A 81 -18.10 -3.24 -2.45
N ASP A 82 -19.29 -3.37 -1.87
CA ASP A 82 -19.54 -4.05 -0.60
C ASP A 82 -20.49 -5.24 -0.72
N GLY A 83 -20.71 -5.94 0.39
CA GLY A 83 -21.70 -7.01 0.53
C GLY A 83 -21.49 -8.17 -0.45
N GLN A 84 -22.55 -8.58 -1.13
CA GLN A 84 -22.54 -9.71 -2.06
C GLN A 84 -21.73 -9.41 -3.32
N ALA A 85 -21.80 -8.18 -3.83
CA ALA A 85 -21.06 -7.75 -5.01
C ALA A 85 -19.54 -7.81 -4.76
N HIS A 86 -19.08 -7.29 -3.61
CA HIS A 86 -17.68 -7.43 -3.19
C HIS A 86 -17.24 -8.89 -3.15
N ARG A 87 -18.01 -9.77 -2.50
CA ARG A 87 -17.67 -11.21 -2.42
C ARG A 87 -17.56 -11.85 -3.79
N ARG A 88 -18.49 -11.53 -4.71
CA ARG A 88 -18.45 -12.05 -6.09
C ARG A 88 -17.19 -11.59 -6.82
N HIS A 89 -16.81 -10.31 -6.71
CA HIS A 89 -15.62 -9.77 -7.37
C HIS A 89 -14.31 -10.30 -6.77
N ARG A 90 -14.29 -10.54 -5.45
CA ARG A 90 -13.08 -10.97 -4.74
C ARG A 90 -12.80 -12.47 -4.84
N ALA A 91 -13.83 -13.30 -4.88
CA ALA A 91 -13.72 -14.76 -4.79
C ALA A 91 -12.75 -15.37 -5.82
N PRO A 92 -12.80 -15.02 -7.12
CA PRO A 92 -11.92 -15.61 -8.13
C PRO A 92 -10.45 -15.33 -7.90
N PHE A 93 -10.13 -14.22 -7.22
CA PHE A 93 -8.76 -13.80 -6.95
C PHE A 93 -8.23 -14.29 -5.59
N ALA A 94 -9.08 -14.73 -4.67
CA ALA A 94 -8.67 -15.03 -3.31
C ALA A 94 -7.76 -16.26 -3.19
N GLY A 95 -7.99 -17.30 -3.97
CA GLY A 95 -7.23 -18.55 -3.95
C GLY A 95 -5.74 -18.35 -4.23
N PRO A 96 -5.39 -17.72 -5.36
CA PRO A 96 -4.00 -17.48 -5.76
C PRO A 96 -3.19 -16.59 -4.80
N PHE A 97 -3.85 -15.79 -3.94
CA PHE A 97 -3.18 -14.96 -2.94
C PHE A 97 -3.07 -15.60 -1.55
N ARG A 98 -3.45 -16.87 -1.39
CA ARG A 98 -3.17 -17.61 -0.17
C ARG A 98 -1.66 -17.80 0.01
N LEU A 99 -1.23 -17.92 1.27
CA LEU A 99 0.18 -17.99 1.61
C LEU A 99 0.95 -19.12 0.91
N ASP A 100 0.35 -20.30 0.82
CA ASP A 100 0.90 -21.47 0.14
C ASP A 100 1.04 -21.23 -1.37
N ALA A 101 -0.03 -20.77 -2.01
CA ALA A 101 -0.05 -20.45 -3.44
C ALA A 101 0.94 -19.32 -3.79
N VAL A 102 1.03 -18.29 -2.95
CA VAL A 102 2.01 -17.21 -3.12
C VAL A 102 3.44 -17.75 -3.03
N ARG A 103 3.73 -18.59 -2.04
CA ARG A 103 5.06 -19.18 -1.88
C ARG A 103 5.45 -20.07 -3.07
N GLU A 104 4.54 -20.91 -3.49
CA GLU A 104 4.77 -21.83 -4.62
C GLU A 104 5.04 -21.06 -5.92
N ARG A 105 4.23 -20.03 -6.19
CA ARG A 105 4.23 -19.35 -7.48
C ARG A 105 5.25 -18.22 -7.57
N PHE A 106 5.47 -17.45 -6.49
CA PHE A 106 6.18 -16.20 -6.57
C PHE A 106 7.55 -16.18 -5.88
N THR A 107 7.94 -17.19 -5.08
CA THR A 107 9.23 -17.18 -4.38
C THR A 107 10.39 -17.05 -5.36
N GLU A 108 10.43 -17.90 -6.39
CA GLU A 108 11.52 -17.88 -7.37
C GLU A 108 11.48 -16.65 -8.29
N PRO A 109 10.34 -16.26 -8.89
CA PRO A 109 10.27 -15.05 -9.70
C PRO A 109 10.66 -13.77 -8.97
N VAL A 110 10.23 -13.61 -7.71
CA VAL A 110 10.59 -12.45 -6.88
C VAL A 110 12.08 -12.45 -6.57
N ALA A 111 12.68 -13.59 -6.23
CA ALA A 111 14.10 -13.69 -5.96
C ALA A 111 14.94 -13.39 -7.20
N ALA A 112 14.60 -14.00 -8.32
CA ALA A 112 15.32 -13.79 -9.59
C ALA A 112 15.28 -12.32 -10.05
N GLU A 113 14.12 -11.67 -9.94
CA GLU A 113 13.99 -10.26 -10.31
C GLU A 113 14.73 -9.33 -9.35
N ALA A 114 14.66 -9.60 -8.03
CA ALA A 114 15.43 -8.85 -7.04
C ALA A 114 16.94 -8.97 -7.30
N ASP A 115 17.43 -10.18 -7.58
CA ASP A 115 18.83 -10.43 -7.89
C ASP A 115 19.25 -9.72 -9.17
N ARG A 116 18.45 -9.77 -10.24
CA ARG A 116 18.70 -9.06 -11.50
C ARG A 116 18.81 -7.55 -11.32
N LEU A 117 17.92 -6.95 -10.54
CA LEU A 117 17.93 -5.51 -10.27
C LEU A 117 19.13 -5.11 -9.41
N ILE A 118 19.49 -5.91 -8.42
CA ILE A 118 20.68 -5.67 -7.58
C ILE A 118 21.96 -5.83 -8.40
N ASP A 119 22.05 -6.82 -9.30
CA ASP A 119 23.19 -6.99 -10.21
C ASP A 119 23.42 -5.75 -11.07
N ALA A 120 22.34 -5.11 -11.51
CA ALA A 120 22.43 -3.92 -12.35
C ALA A 120 23.02 -2.70 -11.61
N ILE A 121 22.72 -2.55 -10.31
CA ILE A 121 23.20 -1.40 -9.52
C ILE A 121 24.50 -1.68 -8.78
N ALA A 122 24.82 -2.94 -8.43
CA ALA A 122 25.94 -3.31 -7.56
C ALA A 122 27.30 -2.72 -7.97
N PRO A 123 27.67 -2.62 -9.28
CA PRO A 123 28.94 -2.04 -9.69
C PRO A 123 29.07 -0.54 -9.44
N ALA A 124 27.95 0.20 -9.30
CA ALA A 124 27.96 1.66 -9.20
C ALA A 124 28.40 2.17 -7.81
N GLY A 125 28.22 1.38 -6.74
CA GLY A 125 28.51 1.80 -5.37
C GLY A 125 27.49 2.77 -4.76
N GLU A 126 26.50 3.20 -5.54
CA GLU A 126 25.40 4.05 -5.12
C GLU A 126 24.14 3.81 -5.97
N ALA A 127 22.96 4.04 -5.43
CA ALA A 127 21.70 3.96 -6.17
C ALA A 127 20.57 4.75 -5.48
N GLU A 128 19.51 5.01 -6.24
CA GLU A 128 18.22 5.46 -5.72
C GLU A 128 17.26 4.26 -5.69
N LEU A 129 17.14 3.63 -4.53
CA LEU A 129 16.49 2.30 -4.39
C LEU A 129 14.99 2.29 -4.70
N ARG A 130 14.29 3.40 -4.56
CA ARG A 130 12.88 3.44 -4.89
C ARG A 130 12.65 3.22 -6.39
N ARG A 131 13.45 3.88 -7.24
CA ARG A 131 13.31 3.85 -8.71
C ARG A 131 14.10 2.73 -9.37
N GLU A 132 15.21 2.31 -8.75
CA GLU A 132 16.13 1.33 -9.35
C GLU A 132 15.88 -0.10 -8.80
N LEU A 133 15.13 -0.24 -7.70
CA LEU A 133 14.82 -1.56 -7.14
C LEU A 133 13.33 -1.71 -6.78
N ALA A 134 12.80 -0.92 -5.83
CA ALA A 134 11.49 -1.19 -5.21
C ALA A 134 10.32 -1.10 -6.20
N GLY A 135 10.25 -0.01 -6.96
CA GLY A 135 9.23 0.18 -8.00
C GLY A 135 9.33 -0.83 -9.14
N PRO A 136 10.53 -1.02 -9.75
CA PRO A 136 10.72 -2.04 -10.79
C PRO A 136 10.39 -3.46 -10.33
N LEU A 137 10.78 -3.86 -9.11
CA LEU A 137 10.44 -5.18 -8.56
C LEU A 137 8.93 -5.35 -8.44
N ALA A 138 8.26 -4.42 -7.77
CA ALA A 138 6.80 -4.46 -7.59
C ALA A 138 6.06 -4.51 -8.94
N ALA A 139 6.51 -3.71 -9.91
CA ALA A 139 5.92 -3.71 -11.26
C ALA A 139 6.15 -5.02 -12.01
N ALA A 140 7.35 -5.58 -11.96
CA ALA A 140 7.67 -6.86 -12.60
C ALA A 140 6.82 -8.01 -12.02
N VAL A 141 6.72 -8.08 -10.68
CA VAL A 141 5.96 -9.12 -9.99
C VAL A 141 4.48 -9.04 -10.34
N VAL A 142 3.86 -7.86 -10.31
CA VAL A 142 2.45 -7.72 -10.66
C VAL A 142 2.20 -7.96 -12.15
N THR A 143 3.15 -7.61 -13.02
CA THR A 143 3.09 -7.91 -14.46
C THR A 143 3.00 -9.41 -14.70
N VAL A 144 3.85 -10.19 -14.03
CA VAL A 144 3.81 -11.67 -14.09
C VAL A 144 2.50 -12.19 -13.47
N ALA A 145 2.10 -11.68 -12.31
CA ALA A 145 0.88 -12.10 -11.63
C ALA A 145 -0.37 -11.94 -12.52
N LEU A 146 -0.46 -10.85 -13.28
CA LEU A 146 -1.58 -10.55 -14.16
C LEU A 146 -1.47 -11.17 -15.56
N GLY A 147 -0.32 -11.76 -15.92
CA GLY A 147 -0.11 -12.32 -17.26
C GLY A 147 0.16 -11.28 -18.35
N LEU A 148 0.79 -10.16 -17.97
CA LEU A 148 1.06 -9.00 -18.83
C LEU A 148 2.51 -8.96 -19.34
N GLU A 149 3.25 -10.08 -19.29
CA GLU A 149 4.68 -10.15 -19.64
C GLU A 149 4.96 -9.69 -21.07
N ALA A 150 3.98 -9.84 -21.95
CA ALA A 150 4.12 -9.41 -23.36
C ALA A 150 4.19 -7.89 -23.53
N ALA A 151 3.63 -7.12 -22.60
CA ALA A 151 3.68 -5.65 -22.63
C ALA A 151 5.02 -5.12 -22.10
N GLY A 152 5.66 -5.88 -21.22
CA GLY A 152 6.87 -5.42 -20.53
C GLY A 152 6.62 -4.43 -19.40
N THR A 153 7.55 -4.43 -18.43
CA THR A 153 7.41 -3.67 -17.17
C THR A 153 7.30 -2.16 -17.39
N ALA A 154 8.05 -1.60 -18.34
CA ALA A 154 8.04 -0.15 -18.60
C ALA A 154 6.70 0.35 -19.14
N GLU A 155 6.03 -0.43 -20.00
CA GLU A 155 4.72 -0.08 -20.55
C GLU A 155 3.64 -0.19 -19.46
N VAL A 156 3.69 -1.24 -18.64
CA VAL A 156 2.79 -1.43 -17.49
C VAL A 156 2.92 -0.28 -16.49
N LEU A 157 4.15 0.17 -16.19
CA LEU A 157 4.39 1.35 -15.37
C LEU A 157 3.79 2.61 -15.98
N GLY A 158 3.88 2.79 -17.30
CA GLY A 158 3.27 3.93 -17.98
C GLY A 158 1.73 3.96 -17.83
N TRP A 159 1.05 2.83 -17.90
CA TRP A 159 -0.39 2.74 -17.65
C TRP A 159 -0.72 3.01 -16.18
N TYR A 160 0.06 2.43 -15.27
CA TYR A 160 -0.06 2.66 -13.84
C TYR A 160 0.05 4.15 -13.49
N ASP A 161 1.11 4.83 -13.95
CA ASP A 161 1.33 6.25 -13.69
C ASP A 161 0.16 7.12 -14.18
N ALA A 162 -0.38 6.82 -15.36
CA ALA A 162 -1.51 7.54 -15.92
C ALA A 162 -2.80 7.34 -15.09
N ILE A 163 -3.06 6.12 -14.63
CA ILE A 163 -4.21 5.78 -13.78
C ILE A 163 -4.08 6.47 -12.41
N VAL A 164 -2.90 6.38 -11.78
CA VAL A 164 -2.62 7.01 -10.47
C VAL A 164 -2.78 8.52 -10.53
N ALA A 165 -2.21 9.16 -11.55
CA ALA A 165 -2.35 10.61 -11.75
C ALA A 165 -3.82 11.01 -11.88
N SER A 166 -4.65 10.20 -12.56
CA SER A 166 -6.08 10.45 -12.70
C SER A 166 -6.84 10.29 -11.37
N VAL A 167 -6.51 9.26 -10.59
CA VAL A 167 -7.09 9.04 -9.24
C VAL A 167 -6.72 10.20 -8.31
N THR A 168 -5.46 10.65 -8.35
CA THR A 168 -4.99 11.80 -7.56
C THR A 168 -5.71 13.08 -7.91
N GLU A 169 -5.91 13.37 -9.21
CA GLU A 169 -6.67 14.53 -9.67
C GLU A 169 -8.11 14.52 -9.16
N ILE A 170 -8.78 13.35 -9.22
CA ILE A 170 -10.15 13.19 -8.69
C ILE A 170 -10.17 13.43 -7.18
N THR A 171 -9.22 12.89 -6.45
CA THR A 171 -9.11 13.08 -4.99
C THR A 171 -8.89 14.54 -4.61
N ALA A 172 -8.24 15.32 -5.49
CA ALA A 172 -8.08 16.77 -5.35
C ALA A 172 -9.32 17.58 -5.79
N GLY A 173 -10.44 16.92 -6.13
CA GLY A 173 -11.69 17.55 -6.55
C GLY A 173 -11.81 17.81 -8.05
N GLY A 174 -10.86 17.30 -8.86
CA GLY A 174 -10.89 17.37 -10.32
C GLY A 174 -11.75 16.26 -10.95
N ALA A 175 -11.59 16.06 -12.26
CA ALA A 175 -12.27 15.05 -13.05
C ALA A 175 -11.29 13.98 -13.57
N PRO A 176 -11.78 12.77 -13.95
CA PRO A 176 -10.94 11.76 -14.58
C PRO A 176 -10.20 12.31 -15.79
N THR A 177 -8.87 12.15 -15.82
CA THR A 177 -8.03 12.67 -16.90
C THR A 177 -8.15 11.83 -18.17
N GLU A 178 -7.89 12.46 -19.32
CA GLU A 178 -7.83 11.73 -20.60
C GLU A 178 -6.67 10.74 -20.64
N ALA A 179 -5.53 11.06 -20.01
CA ALA A 179 -4.40 10.14 -19.89
C ALA A 179 -4.76 8.89 -19.06
N GLY A 180 -5.48 9.07 -17.93
CA GLY A 180 -5.97 7.95 -17.11
C GLY A 180 -6.93 7.04 -17.85
N ARG A 181 -7.86 7.60 -18.62
CA ARG A 181 -8.77 6.82 -19.48
C ARG A 181 -7.99 6.00 -20.51
N ARG A 182 -7.06 6.63 -21.25
CA ARG A 182 -6.21 5.93 -22.24
C ARG A 182 -5.35 4.86 -21.59
N GLY A 183 -4.76 5.12 -20.42
CA GLY A 183 -3.98 4.14 -19.67
C GLY A 183 -4.82 2.92 -19.28
N PHE A 184 -6.03 3.13 -18.79
CA PHE A 184 -6.94 2.03 -18.46
C PHE A 184 -7.41 1.25 -19.70
N GLU A 185 -7.68 1.90 -20.82
CA GLU A 185 -8.04 1.23 -22.06
C GLU A 185 -6.87 0.43 -22.65
N ALA A 186 -5.63 0.94 -22.57
CA ALA A 186 -4.44 0.21 -22.98
C ALA A 186 -4.21 -1.04 -22.13
N LEU A 187 -4.34 -0.91 -20.80
CA LEU A 187 -4.30 -2.03 -19.87
C LEU A 187 -5.37 -3.08 -20.22
N ARG A 188 -6.61 -2.65 -20.49
CA ARG A 188 -7.68 -3.54 -20.90
C ARG A 188 -7.35 -4.30 -22.18
N ALA A 189 -6.83 -3.60 -23.19
CA ALA A 189 -6.42 -4.23 -24.45
C ALA A 189 -5.28 -5.25 -24.26
N ALA A 190 -4.31 -4.93 -23.42
CA ALA A 190 -3.20 -5.83 -23.09
C ALA A 190 -3.63 -7.08 -22.30
N MET A 191 -4.74 -7.02 -21.58
CA MET A 191 -5.30 -8.17 -20.84
C MET A 191 -6.09 -9.14 -21.72
N GLU A 192 -6.57 -8.74 -22.89
CA GLU A 192 -7.38 -9.63 -23.76
C GLU A 192 -6.69 -10.98 -24.08
N PRO A 193 -5.38 -11.02 -24.42
CA PRO A 193 -4.70 -12.29 -24.60
C PRO A 193 -4.58 -13.11 -23.31
N ALA A 194 -4.39 -12.46 -22.15
CA ALA A 194 -4.29 -13.12 -20.86
C ALA A 194 -5.63 -13.76 -20.43
N LEU A 195 -6.77 -13.11 -20.73
CA LEU A 195 -8.11 -13.62 -20.46
C LEU A 195 -8.45 -14.91 -21.23
N ALA A 196 -7.75 -15.18 -22.32
CA ALA A 196 -7.96 -16.35 -23.18
C ALA A 196 -7.01 -17.52 -22.87
N ARG A 197 -6.08 -17.36 -21.90
CA ARG A 197 -5.11 -18.40 -21.51
C ARG A 197 -5.73 -19.41 -20.54
N GLU A 198 -5.03 -20.54 -20.34
CA GLU A 198 -5.40 -21.52 -19.31
C GLU A 198 -5.39 -20.89 -17.92
N PRO A 199 -6.28 -21.30 -17.01
CA PRO A 199 -6.45 -20.66 -15.69
C PRO A 199 -5.16 -20.60 -14.87
N GLU A 200 -4.26 -21.56 -15.01
CA GLU A 200 -2.99 -21.63 -14.28
C GLU A 200 -1.96 -20.58 -14.76
N ALA A 201 -2.18 -19.98 -15.93
CA ALA A 201 -1.23 -19.07 -16.54
C ALA A 201 -1.10 -17.73 -15.79
N SER A 202 -2.21 -17.18 -15.27
CA SER A 202 -2.20 -15.91 -14.55
C SER A 202 -3.41 -15.75 -13.63
N LEU A 203 -3.40 -14.72 -12.77
CA LEU A 203 -4.56 -14.37 -11.95
C LEU A 203 -5.76 -13.93 -12.80
N VAL A 204 -5.50 -13.26 -13.92
CA VAL A 204 -6.54 -12.81 -14.88
C VAL A 204 -7.17 -14.01 -15.57
N ALA A 205 -6.36 -14.98 -16.04
CA ALA A 205 -6.84 -16.20 -16.66
C ALA A 205 -7.65 -17.06 -15.67
N ALA A 206 -7.16 -17.21 -14.42
CA ALA A 206 -7.87 -17.92 -13.36
C ALA A 206 -9.25 -17.30 -13.09
N ALA A 207 -9.30 -15.98 -12.96
CA ALA A 207 -10.56 -15.27 -12.71
C ALA A 207 -11.53 -15.31 -13.89
N ALA A 208 -11.02 -15.32 -15.13
CA ALA A 208 -11.85 -15.44 -16.34
C ALA A 208 -12.43 -16.85 -16.52
N GLY A 209 -11.70 -17.88 -16.07
CA GLY A 209 -12.13 -19.28 -16.10
C GLY A 209 -13.03 -19.69 -14.94
N ASP A 210 -13.18 -18.86 -13.91
CA ASP A 210 -14.00 -19.17 -12.74
C ASP A 210 -15.50 -19.12 -13.09
N ALA A 211 -16.22 -20.19 -12.76
CA ALA A 211 -17.65 -20.31 -12.91
C ALA A 211 -18.47 -19.30 -12.05
N GLY A 212 -17.81 -18.52 -11.21
CA GLY A 212 -18.39 -17.45 -10.38
C GLY A 212 -18.95 -16.25 -11.16
N GLY A 213 -18.80 -16.23 -12.49
CA GLY A 213 -19.57 -15.39 -13.39
C GLY A 213 -19.20 -13.90 -13.41
N LEU A 214 -17.90 -13.54 -13.30
CA LEU A 214 -17.46 -12.20 -13.64
C LEU A 214 -17.46 -12.00 -15.16
N ALA A 215 -18.05 -10.89 -15.61
CA ALA A 215 -17.89 -10.47 -17.00
C ALA A 215 -16.42 -10.06 -17.25
N ARG A 216 -15.94 -10.17 -18.50
CA ARG A 216 -14.56 -9.80 -18.86
C ARG A 216 -14.16 -8.41 -18.38
N GLY A 217 -15.05 -7.42 -18.54
CA GLY A 217 -14.81 -6.05 -18.05
C GLY A 217 -14.64 -5.98 -16.54
N GLU A 218 -15.38 -6.78 -15.77
CA GLU A 218 -15.25 -6.85 -14.32
C GLU A 218 -13.93 -7.50 -13.89
N VAL A 219 -13.45 -8.52 -14.63
CA VAL A 219 -12.12 -9.11 -14.41
C VAL A 219 -11.04 -8.05 -14.62
N VAL A 220 -11.13 -7.27 -15.70
CA VAL A 220 -10.18 -6.19 -16.01
C VAL A 220 -10.19 -5.08 -14.94
N SER A 221 -11.38 -4.66 -14.46
CA SER A 221 -11.49 -3.68 -13.37
C SER A 221 -10.80 -4.17 -12.09
N ASN A 222 -11.00 -5.44 -11.72
CA ASN A 222 -10.32 -6.04 -10.58
C ASN A 222 -8.81 -6.16 -10.79
N ALA A 223 -8.37 -6.53 -11.99
CA ALA A 223 -6.95 -6.60 -12.32
C ALA A 223 -6.27 -5.23 -12.29
N ALA A 224 -6.96 -4.16 -12.70
CA ALA A 224 -6.46 -2.79 -12.57
C ALA A 224 -6.27 -2.37 -11.10
N VAL A 225 -7.17 -2.80 -10.21
CA VAL A 225 -7.03 -2.59 -8.76
C VAL A 225 -5.84 -3.37 -8.21
N LEU A 226 -5.62 -4.60 -8.67
CA LEU A 226 -4.45 -5.40 -8.26
C LEU A 226 -3.14 -4.77 -8.77
N LEU A 227 -3.13 -4.25 -10.00
CA LEU A 227 -1.99 -3.50 -10.55
C LEU A 227 -1.66 -2.28 -9.69
N PHE A 228 -2.66 -1.44 -9.44
CA PHE A 228 -2.51 -0.23 -8.62
C PHE A 228 -2.04 -0.55 -7.21
N GLY A 229 -2.75 -1.45 -6.51
CA GLY A 229 -2.42 -1.83 -5.14
C GLY A 229 -1.08 -2.57 -5.03
N GLY A 230 -0.70 -3.33 -6.06
CA GLY A 230 0.54 -4.11 -6.07
C GLY A 230 1.79 -3.26 -6.27
N ILE A 231 1.75 -2.19 -7.06
CA ILE A 231 2.92 -1.34 -7.31
C ILE A 231 3.09 -0.31 -6.20
N GLU A 232 2.11 0.58 -6.01
CA GLU A 232 2.23 1.77 -5.16
C GLU A 232 2.59 1.43 -3.71
N THR A 233 1.85 0.48 -3.14
CA THR A 233 2.02 0.14 -1.73
C THR A 233 3.22 -0.75 -1.47
N THR A 234 3.57 -1.65 -2.39
CA THR A 234 4.75 -2.53 -2.25
C THR A 234 6.05 -1.75 -2.42
N GLU A 235 6.12 -0.85 -3.41
CA GLU A 235 7.23 0.11 -3.54
C GLU A 235 7.42 0.90 -2.25
N GLY A 236 6.34 1.48 -1.71
CA GLY A 236 6.38 2.22 -0.44
C GLY A 236 6.80 1.37 0.74
N MET A 237 6.32 0.13 0.84
CA MET A 237 6.68 -0.81 1.89
C MET A 237 8.19 -1.14 1.88
N ILE A 238 8.76 -1.42 0.71
CA ILE A 238 10.19 -1.70 0.55
C ILE A 238 11.01 -0.46 0.88
N ALA A 239 10.65 0.70 0.32
CA ALA A 239 11.34 1.97 0.54
C ALA A 239 11.35 2.38 2.02
N ASN A 240 10.20 2.29 2.70
CA ASN A 240 10.09 2.58 4.13
C ASN A 240 10.92 1.61 4.97
N ALA A 241 10.88 0.30 4.67
CA ALA A 241 11.64 -0.71 5.41
C ALA A 241 13.15 -0.49 5.31
N VAL A 242 13.67 -0.22 4.11
CA VAL A 242 15.09 0.11 3.90
C VAL A 242 15.46 1.40 4.63
N ALA A 243 14.66 2.46 4.49
CA ALA A 243 14.91 3.74 5.15
C ALA A 243 14.94 3.58 6.69
N HIS A 244 14.00 2.85 7.27
CA HIS A 244 13.94 2.62 8.71
C HIS A 244 15.15 1.85 9.24
N LEU A 245 15.54 0.77 8.55
CA LEU A 245 16.70 -0.05 8.96
C LEU A 245 18.01 0.72 8.82
N LEU A 246 18.25 1.37 7.68
CA LEU A 246 19.52 2.05 7.42
C LEU A 246 19.67 3.34 8.25
N ALA A 247 18.57 3.96 8.66
CA ALA A 247 18.61 5.12 9.57
C ALA A 247 18.91 4.74 11.04
N ARG A 248 18.95 3.44 11.39
CA ARG A 248 19.13 2.94 12.77
C ARG A 248 20.20 1.85 12.81
N PRO A 249 21.48 2.24 12.92
CA PRO A 249 22.61 1.30 12.85
C PRO A 249 22.56 0.17 13.87
N ASP A 250 22.04 0.43 15.07
CA ASP A 250 21.86 -0.58 16.14
C ASP A 250 20.83 -1.65 15.76
N GLN A 251 19.71 -1.24 15.16
CA GLN A 251 18.64 -2.13 14.69
C GLN A 251 19.11 -2.93 13.46
N LEU A 252 19.83 -2.29 12.55
CA LEU A 252 20.46 -2.95 11.40
C LEU A 252 21.48 -3.99 11.86
N ALA A 253 22.33 -3.66 12.85
CA ALA A 253 23.31 -4.60 13.40
C ALA A 253 22.61 -5.81 14.04
N ALA A 254 21.48 -5.61 14.74
CA ALA A 254 20.68 -6.69 15.29
C ALA A 254 20.15 -7.63 14.19
N VAL A 255 19.61 -7.08 13.09
CA VAL A 255 19.12 -7.87 11.95
C VAL A 255 20.27 -8.61 11.25
N ARG A 256 21.45 -7.98 11.09
CA ARG A 256 22.64 -8.66 10.52
C ARG A 256 23.14 -9.82 11.39
N ALA A 257 23.11 -9.64 12.72
CA ALA A 257 23.49 -10.69 13.66
C ALA A 257 22.47 -11.82 13.76
N GLU A 258 21.20 -11.53 13.57
CA GLU A 258 20.07 -12.47 13.64
C GLU A 258 19.10 -12.23 12.45
N PRO A 259 19.39 -12.80 11.25
CA PRO A 259 18.61 -12.55 10.03
C PRO A 259 17.10 -12.87 10.15
N ALA A 260 16.72 -13.76 11.06
CA ALA A 260 15.32 -14.07 11.35
C ALA A 260 14.51 -12.84 11.83
N LEU A 261 15.17 -11.83 12.41
CA LEU A 261 14.55 -10.57 12.82
C LEU A 261 14.05 -9.74 11.65
N LEU A 262 14.55 -9.96 10.42
CA LEU A 262 14.12 -9.20 9.25
C LEU A 262 12.61 -9.30 9.02
N VAL A 263 12.03 -10.48 9.26
CA VAL A 263 10.56 -10.66 9.17
C VAL A 263 9.84 -9.68 10.08
N ASN A 264 10.28 -9.56 11.33
CA ASN A 264 9.66 -8.65 12.29
C ASN A 264 10.01 -7.18 12.03
N ALA A 265 11.19 -6.89 11.51
CA ALA A 265 11.60 -5.54 11.12
C ALA A 265 10.70 -4.97 10.02
N ILE A 266 10.25 -5.81 9.07
CA ILE A 266 9.29 -5.42 8.03
C ILE A 266 7.90 -5.15 8.63
N GLU A 267 7.42 -6.01 9.55
CA GLU A 267 6.15 -5.76 10.25
C GLU A 267 6.20 -4.47 11.09
N GLU A 268 7.33 -4.21 11.73
CA GLU A 268 7.54 -2.99 12.52
C GLU A 268 7.63 -1.75 11.61
N SER A 269 8.24 -1.87 10.43
CA SER A 269 8.22 -0.80 9.43
C SER A 269 6.81 -0.49 8.96
N LEU A 270 6.01 -1.50 8.65
CA LEU A 270 4.59 -1.37 8.31
C LEU A 270 3.76 -0.75 9.43
N ARG A 271 4.09 -1.06 10.69
CA ARG A 271 3.44 -0.44 11.84
C ARG A 271 3.80 1.05 11.91
N LEU A 272 5.08 1.36 11.85
CA LEU A 272 5.59 2.71 12.07
C LEU A 272 5.19 3.67 10.95
N GLU A 273 5.32 3.23 9.69
CA GLU A 273 4.97 4.03 8.50
C GLU A 273 4.30 3.14 7.44
N PRO A 274 2.98 2.96 7.52
CA PRO A 274 2.25 2.17 6.54
C PRO A 274 2.23 2.89 5.19
N ALA A 275 2.54 2.15 4.10
CA ALA A 275 2.54 2.72 2.76
C ALA A 275 1.16 3.25 2.34
N ALA A 276 0.07 2.59 2.75
CA ALA A 276 -1.29 3.13 2.70
C ALA A 276 -1.63 3.69 4.10
N ALA A 277 -1.58 5.01 4.24
CA ALA A 277 -1.65 5.69 5.54
C ALA A 277 -3.08 6.05 5.96
N VAL A 278 -3.98 6.21 4.99
CA VAL A 278 -5.41 6.42 5.22
C VAL A 278 -6.23 5.59 4.24
N ILE A 279 -7.46 5.27 4.63
CA ILE A 279 -8.46 4.63 3.78
C ILE A 279 -9.83 5.28 3.99
N ASP A 280 -10.57 5.43 2.89
CA ASP A 280 -11.86 6.11 2.88
C ASP A 280 -13.02 5.14 3.12
N ARG A 281 -14.04 5.65 3.80
CA ARG A 281 -15.37 5.06 3.96
C ARG A 281 -16.42 6.14 3.86
N TYR A 282 -17.64 5.77 3.55
CA TYR A 282 -18.79 6.68 3.51
C TYR A 282 -19.87 6.16 4.44
N ALA A 283 -20.39 7.01 5.32
CA ALA A 283 -21.47 6.63 6.21
C ALA A 283 -22.76 6.38 5.41
N THR A 284 -23.37 5.23 5.57
CA THR A 284 -24.65 4.88 4.91
C THR A 284 -25.88 5.46 5.63
N ARG A 285 -25.70 5.85 6.88
CA ARG A 285 -26.75 6.35 7.78
C ARG A 285 -26.13 7.22 8.86
N ASP A 286 -27.00 7.95 9.59
CA ASP A 286 -26.59 8.66 10.78
C ASP A 286 -26.11 7.67 11.85
N VAL A 287 -24.97 7.96 12.47
CA VAL A 287 -24.39 7.16 13.55
C VAL A 287 -23.61 8.04 14.50
N GLU A 288 -23.72 7.77 15.79
CA GLU A 288 -22.83 8.36 16.79
C GLU A 288 -21.70 7.38 17.08
N LEU A 289 -20.45 7.82 16.89
CA LEU A 289 -19.27 7.04 17.15
C LEU A 289 -18.28 7.84 18.01
N ALA A 290 -18.03 7.38 19.23
CA ALA A 290 -17.16 8.07 20.22
C ALA A 290 -17.47 9.57 20.37
N GLY A 291 -18.75 9.94 20.40
CA GLY A 291 -19.23 11.31 20.55
C GLY A 291 -19.23 12.15 19.25
N ALA A 292 -18.81 11.59 18.13
CA ALA A 292 -18.89 12.23 16.81
C ALA A 292 -20.25 11.93 16.14
N PRO A 293 -21.06 12.95 15.81
CA PRO A 293 -22.34 12.77 15.14
C PRO A 293 -22.13 12.70 13.62
N ILE A 294 -21.79 11.52 13.13
CA ILE A 294 -21.57 11.24 11.71
C ILE A 294 -22.93 11.12 11.03
N VAL A 295 -23.14 11.86 9.95
CA VAL A 295 -24.39 11.85 9.19
C VAL A 295 -24.26 10.97 7.95
N GLY A 296 -25.35 10.34 7.52
CA GLY A 296 -25.37 9.56 6.29
C GLY A 296 -24.87 10.36 5.10
N GLY A 297 -23.92 9.79 4.33
CA GLY A 297 -23.20 10.45 3.25
C GLY A 297 -21.90 11.13 3.65
N ASP A 298 -21.56 11.24 4.94
CA ASP A 298 -20.26 11.79 5.36
C ASP A 298 -19.11 10.90 4.95
N LEU A 299 -17.99 11.50 4.55
CA LEU A 299 -16.71 10.85 4.39
C LEU A 299 -16.10 10.55 5.76
N VAL A 300 -15.65 9.31 5.96
CA VAL A 300 -15.00 8.82 7.18
C VAL A 300 -13.64 8.25 6.80
N ILE A 301 -12.59 8.97 7.14
CA ILE A 301 -11.21 8.66 6.79
C ILE A 301 -10.58 7.91 7.96
N VAL A 302 -10.24 6.65 7.75
CA VAL A 302 -9.52 5.85 8.75
C VAL A 302 -8.03 6.07 8.62
N SER A 303 -7.42 6.71 9.63
CA SER A 303 -5.97 6.88 9.69
C SER A 303 -5.30 5.59 10.16
N ILE A 304 -4.75 4.82 9.23
CA ILE A 304 -3.92 3.64 9.53
C ILE A 304 -2.64 4.08 10.24
N ALA A 305 -2.03 5.18 9.80
CA ALA A 305 -0.85 5.76 10.45
C ALA A 305 -1.12 6.16 11.92
N GLY A 306 -2.30 6.74 12.20
CA GLY A 306 -2.73 7.05 13.57
C GLY A 306 -2.97 5.80 14.41
N ALA A 307 -3.73 4.84 13.86
CA ALA A 307 -4.09 3.59 14.53
C ALA A 307 -2.86 2.72 14.86
N ASN A 308 -1.86 2.71 13.99
CA ASN A 308 -0.63 1.92 14.16
C ASN A 308 0.34 2.50 15.20
N ARG A 309 0.11 3.72 15.65
CA ARG A 309 0.86 4.36 16.74
C ARG A 309 0.02 4.60 17.99
N ASP A 310 -1.02 3.79 18.18
CA ASP A 310 -1.88 3.88 19.37
C ASP A 310 -1.14 3.34 20.60
N PRO A 311 -0.86 4.19 21.64
CA PRO A 311 -0.14 3.78 22.84
C PRO A 311 -0.92 2.78 23.70
N ALA A 312 -2.23 2.66 23.51
CA ALA A 312 -3.03 1.64 24.18
C ALA A 312 -2.67 0.21 23.71
N VAL A 313 -2.02 0.09 22.54
CA VAL A 313 -1.61 -1.20 21.96
C VAL A 313 -0.09 -1.31 21.83
N PHE A 314 0.59 -0.24 21.44
CA PHE A 314 2.02 -0.23 21.16
C PHE A 314 2.74 0.66 22.18
N ALA A 315 3.49 0.05 23.10
CA ALA A 315 4.37 0.80 23.99
C ALA A 315 5.43 1.53 23.17
N GLU A 316 5.79 2.77 23.56
CA GLU A 316 6.73 3.62 22.80
C GLU A 316 6.40 3.63 21.30
N PRO A 317 5.19 4.10 20.91
CA PRO A 317 4.63 3.87 19.57
C PRO A 317 5.46 4.52 18.45
N ASP A 318 6.29 5.51 18.77
CA ASP A 318 7.14 6.21 17.80
C ASP A 318 8.54 5.59 17.65
N ALA A 319 8.90 4.62 18.51
CA ALA A 319 10.15 3.89 18.41
C ALA A 319 10.03 2.77 17.35
N PHE A 320 11.10 2.62 16.54
CA PHE A 320 11.29 1.47 15.66
C PHE A 320 12.07 0.40 16.41
N ASP A 321 11.46 -0.75 16.65
CA ASP A 321 12.07 -1.86 17.38
C ASP A 321 11.87 -3.18 16.60
N VAL A 322 12.96 -3.70 16.04
CA VAL A 322 12.95 -4.97 15.27
C VAL A 322 12.58 -6.19 16.14
N ARG A 323 12.57 -6.05 17.46
CA ARG A 323 12.18 -7.10 18.41
C ARG A 323 10.80 -6.87 19.02
N ARG A 324 10.05 -5.88 18.57
CA ARG A 324 8.69 -5.59 19.09
C ARG A 324 7.79 -6.81 18.96
N ALA A 325 7.37 -7.36 20.08
CA ALA A 325 6.61 -8.61 20.12
C ALA A 325 5.24 -8.53 19.42
N ASN A 326 4.62 -7.35 19.42
CA ASN A 326 3.28 -7.11 18.88
C ASN A 326 3.26 -6.31 17.56
N ALA A 327 4.39 -6.20 16.85
CA ALA A 327 4.47 -5.47 15.58
C ALA A 327 3.34 -5.89 14.60
N LYS A 328 3.06 -7.20 14.50
CA LYS A 328 2.02 -7.78 13.62
C LYS A 328 0.58 -7.37 13.94
N LEU A 329 0.33 -6.69 15.05
CA LEU A 329 -0.99 -6.15 15.37
C LEU A 329 -1.31 -4.85 14.62
N HIS A 330 -0.41 -4.36 13.77
CA HIS A 330 -0.66 -3.21 12.91
C HIS A 330 -1.85 -3.43 11.97
N ALA A 331 -2.45 -2.33 11.51
CA ALA A 331 -3.57 -2.32 10.57
C ALA A 331 -3.16 -1.96 9.12
N ALA A 332 -1.86 -2.04 8.76
CA ALA A 332 -1.35 -1.62 7.46
C ALA A 332 -1.98 -2.38 6.26
N PHE A 333 -2.52 -3.56 6.50
CA PHE A 333 -3.27 -4.34 5.51
C PHE A 333 -4.79 -4.23 5.68
N ALA A 334 -5.28 -3.20 6.36
CA ALA A 334 -6.66 -2.99 6.74
C ALA A 334 -7.24 -4.12 7.62
N ALA A 335 -8.56 -4.16 7.77
CA ALA A 335 -9.30 -5.18 8.50
C ALA A 335 -10.69 -5.37 7.90
N GLY A 336 -11.38 -6.46 8.29
CA GLY A 336 -12.73 -6.75 7.83
C GLY A 336 -12.77 -7.28 6.40
N PRO A 337 -13.88 -7.07 5.67
CA PRO A 337 -14.07 -7.62 4.32
C PRO A 337 -12.99 -7.19 3.33
N HIS A 338 -12.51 -5.95 3.47
CA HIS A 338 -11.49 -5.34 2.61
C HIS A 338 -10.04 -5.54 3.10
N VAL A 339 -9.78 -6.53 3.96
CA VAL A 339 -8.39 -6.89 4.30
C VAL A 339 -7.59 -7.13 3.01
N CYS A 340 -6.37 -6.61 2.94
CA CYS A 340 -5.55 -6.68 1.73
C CYS A 340 -5.40 -8.12 1.21
N ILE A 341 -5.82 -8.34 -0.03
CA ILE A 341 -5.73 -9.64 -0.68
C ILE A 341 -4.27 -10.02 -0.97
N GLY A 342 -3.43 -9.01 -1.33
CA GLY A 342 -2.03 -9.19 -1.70
C GLY A 342 -1.04 -9.24 -0.52
N MET A 343 -1.50 -9.24 0.73
CA MET A 343 -0.63 -9.06 1.89
C MET A 343 0.50 -10.10 2.03
N HIS A 344 0.32 -11.31 1.51
CA HIS A 344 1.34 -12.36 1.56
C HIS A 344 2.40 -12.15 0.47
N LEU A 345 1.98 -11.69 -0.72
CA LEU A 345 2.88 -11.37 -1.82
C LEU A 345 3.72 -10.13 -1.49
N ALA A 346 3.11 -9.06 -1.00
CA ALA A 346 3.82 -7.86 -0.59
C ALA A 346 4.89 -8.14 0.49
N ARG A 347 4.57 -9.00 1.47
CA ARG A 347 5.55 -9.45 2.47
C ARG A 347 6.70 -10.25 1.86
N LEU A 348 6.41 -11.13 0.91
CA LEU A 348 7.43 -11.90 0.20
C LEU A 348 8.37 -10.97 -0.57
N GLU A 349 7.81 -10.02 -1.32
CA GLU A 349 8.59 -9.03 -2.08
C GLU A 349 9.48 -8.18 -1.18
N ALA A 350 8.91 -7.58 -0.14
CA ALA A 350 9.67 -6.73 0.77
C ALA A 350 10.76 -7.51 1.53
N HIS A 351 10.44 -8.72 2.02
CA HIS A 351 11.43 -9.57 2.68
C HIS A 351 12.57 -9.94 1.72
N THR A 352 12.25 -10.39 0.52
CA THR A 352 13.26 -10.80 -0.46
C THR A 352 14.14 -9.63 -0.89
N ALA A 353 13.53 -8.48 -1.23
CA ALA A 353 14.26 -7.28 -1.63
C ALA A 353 15.26 -6.83 -0.55
N VAL A 354 14.78 -6.69 0.71
CA VAL A 354 15.64 -6.20 1.80
C VAL A 354 16.70 -7.24 2.17
N ALA A 355 16.36 -8.54 2.22
CA ALA A 355 17.33 -9.61 2.48
C ALA A 355 18.47 -9.58 1.45
N ARG A 356 18.12 -9.56 0.15
CA ARG A 356 19.12 -9.55 -0.93
C ARG A 356 19.99 -8.28 -0.92
N LEU A 357 19.42 -7.11 -0.63
CA LEU A 357 20.20 -5.89 -0.45
C LEU A 357 21.25 -6.03 0.66
N LEU A 358 20.83 -6.53 1.84
CA LEU A 358 21.71 -6.68 3.00
C LEU A 358 22.77 -7.77 2.82
N GLU A 359 22.48 -8.81 2.04
CA GLU A 359 23.40 -9.92 1.73
C GLU A 359 24.45 -9.52 0.68
N ARG A 360 24.06 -8.73 -0.32
CA ARG A 360 24.87 -8.54 -1.53
C ARG A 360 25.59 -7.21 -1.62
N LEU A 361 25.14 -6.19 -0.88
CA LEU A 361 25.76 -4.87 -0.88
C LEU A 361 26.51 -4.66 0.44
N GLU A 362 27.84 -4.75 0.34
CA GLU A 362 28.72 -4.59 1.50
C GLU A 362 28.70 -3.14 2.01
N ASP A 363 28.59 -2.96 3.33
CA ASP A 363 28.50 -1.64 3.97
C ASP A 363 27.35 -0.76 3.47
N LEU A 364 26.24 -1.37 3.06
CA LEU A 364 25.03 -0.65 2.65
C LEU A 364 24.58 0.33 3.73
N ARG A 365 24.46 1.61 3.37
CA ARG A 365 24.06 2.72 4.22
C ARG A 365 23.32 3.78 3.44
N LEU A 366 22.57 4.65 4.13
CA LEU A 366 22.01 5.85 3.52
C LEU A 366 23.14 6.78 3.05
N ASP A 367 22.89 7.48 1.93
CA ASP A 367 23.73 8.60 1.52
C ASP A 367 23.67 9.67 2.62
N PRO A 368 24.82 10.07 3.21
CA PRO A 368 24.84 11.07 4.29
C PRO A 368 24.27 12.43 3.89
N ALA A 369 24.30 12.77 2.61
CA ALA A 369 23.74 14.00 2.07
C ALA A 369 22.21 13.93 1.88
N HIS A 370 21.60 12.75 2.08
CA HIS A 370 20.19 12.53 1.79
C HIS A 370 19.45 11.81 2.91
N GLN A 371 18.50 12.50 3.54
CA GLN A 371 17.66 11.95 4.60
C GLN A 371 16.29 11.59 4.00
N PRO A 372 15.94 10.30 3.84
CA PRO A 372 14.64 9.91 3.34
C PRO A 372 13.55 10.26 4.37
N ALA A 373 12.53 10.98 3.93
CA ALA A 373 11.37 11.33 4.75
C ALA A 373 10.08 10.93 4.04
N PRO A 374 9.24 10.04 4.63
CA PRO A 374 7.97 9.69 4.05
C PRO A 374 7.02 10.89 3.94
N ARG A 375 6.39 11.06 2.78
CA ARG A 375 5.43 12.13 2.49
C ARG A 375 4.18 11.57 1.84
N GLY A 376 3.11 12.37 1.82
CA GLY A 376 1.82 12.05 1.23
C GLY A 376 0.75 11.76 2.27
N LEU A 377 -0.51 12.04 1.91
CA LEU A 377 -1.68 11.80 2.76
C LEU A 377 -2.14 10.34 2.67
N VAL A 378 -2.41 9.87 1.45
CA VAL A 378 -2.97 8.52 1.19
C VAL A 378 -1.85 7.49 1.14
N PHE A 379 -0.87 7.71 0.29
CA PHE A 379 0.31 6.87 0.15
C PHE A 379 1.53 7.60 0.71
N ARG A 380 2.18 6.95 1.70
CA ARG A 380 3.32 7.54 2.39
C ARG A 380 4.58 6.73 2.15
N LYS A 381 5.51 7.37 1.47
CA LYS A 381 6.86 6.85 1.18
C LYS A 381 7.83 8.00 0.99
N PRO A 382 9.15 7.82 1.17
CA PRO A 382 10.12 8.82 0.80
C PRO A 382 10.08 9.10 -0.72
N ASP A 383 10.29 10.33 -1.12
CA ASP A 383 10.42 10.67 -2.54
C ASP A 383 11.61 9.97 -3.18
N THR A 384 12.69 9.81 -2.41
CA THR A 384 13.92 9.09 -2.79
C THR A 384 14.51 8.36 -1.59
N VAL A 385 15.15 7.20 -1.85
CA VAL A 385 15.97 6.46 -0.89
C VAL A 385 17.36 6.26 -1.50
N ARG A 386 18.21 7.28 -1.35
CA ARG A 386 19.60 7.21 -1.85
C ARG A 386 20.48 6.45 -0.87
N VAL A 387 21.21 5.49 -1.39
CA VAL A 387 22.11 4.63 -0.64
C VAL A 387 23.46 4.55 -1.30
N CYS A 388 24.46 4.18 -0.51
CA CYS A 388 25.80 3.85 -1.00
C CYS A 388 26.34 2.62 -0.28
N TRP A 389 27.26 1.92 -0.93
CA TRP A 389 27.91 0.70 -0.45
C TRP A 389 29.34 0.60 -0.99
N THR A 390 30.10 -0.39 -0.52
CA THR A 390 31.39 -0.75 -1.10
C THR A 390 31.16 -1.56 -2.37
N PRO A 391 31.51 -1.02 -3.58
CA PRO A 391 31.30 -1.78 -4.81
C PRO A 391 32.18 -3.03 -4.85
N PRO A 392 31.71 -4.11 -5.50
CA PRO A 392 32.52 -5.31 -5.67
C PRO A 392 33.80 -4.98 -6.45
N ALA A 393 34.88 -5.67 -6.11
CA ALA A 393 36.13 -5.55 -6.89
C ALA A 393 35.86 -5.86 -8.37
N PRO A 394 36.46 -5.09 -9.32
CA PRO A 394 36.30 -5.40 -10.73
C PRO A 394 36.75 -6.85 -10.99
N ALA A 395 35.96 -7.58 -11.77
CA ALA A 395 36.33 -8.92 -12.19
C ALA A 395 37.66 -8.85 -12.94
N ALA A 396 38.65 -9.64 -12.47
CA ALA A 396 39.99 -9.65 -13.03
C ALA A 396 40.01 -10.24 -14.45
#